data_41b7ec85dc244f6430bbd2ca7c837f74
#
_entry.id   41b7ec85dc244f6430bbd2ca7c837f74
#
_cell.length_a   1.000
_cell.length_b   1.000
_cell.length_c   1.000
_cell.angle_alpha   90.00
_cell.angle_beta   90.00
_cell.angle_gamma   90.00
#
_symmetry.space_group_name_H-M   'P 1'
#
loop_
_entity.id
_entity.type
_entity.pdbx_description
1 polymer ?
#
loop_
_entity_poly.entity_id
_entity_poly.type
_entity_poly.pdbx_seq_one_letter_code
_entity_poly.pdbx_strand_id
1 'polypeptide(L)'
;MIERKGYDAIWFGGGAAGRFGAAFHKALGGKPLIVEEHHLGGECHVCRCAFENFFSDQASMAELMRLNSGKSWYPKIDLSNISAAKAAELYRKVGQRAFADTMKHQTEKQLGIEVVWGNGKIIDKNTVEVNGKIYRGKNLVIGTGSRPTMPDIPGINLPGVMTYKDHPEMKTDPKKMVVIGGGKIGIGKAAMFAPFNIKVTVLEKYTCLPKWDRDIRNFIFRDFKRRGIKIYEGIDVKEIKGKGKVESVVAQFNGETMEFPCDAVMVSIGLTPNSEPAIPLGVKIGKGNEIIIDERCRTNVPGVYAVGDVAGPLYFMAIARKRGMIAAKNIMGEDAKMDYSFVPDHIYIPPLEATSVGLTEAEGREKYGDVVLIQVPWGPKPKDPKTEEYYPGFENQGLPVCGRMHTLNLLFYGQNRNGLVKAIVDPKSRKYLGFHSVGDGAKTAFQYLSYLLKIGWTVDQMANLHEIFLNAEHFIQLSRLVAGQKELKGFAAQVYLEDDF
;
A
#
# COMPACT_ATOMS: atom_id res chain seq x y z
N MET A 1 -42.95 -0.36 -9.88
CA MET A 1 -42.94 -0.88 -11.27
C MET A 1 -41.69 -1.74 -11.45
N ILE A 2 -41.85 -2.96 -11.98
CA ILE A 2 -40.70 -3.87 -12.22
C ILE A 2 -40.09 -3.46 -13.56
N GLU A 3 -38.83 -2.97 -13.52
CA GLU A 3 -38.10 -2.70 -14.76
C GLU A 3 -37.62 -4.05 -15.35
N ARG A 4 -38.19 -4.48 -16.47
CA ARG A 4 -37.97 -5.80 -17.11
C ARG A 4 -36.66 -5.89 -17.93
N LYS A 5 -35.62 -5.15 -17.60
CA LYS A 5 -34.32 -5.32 -18.25
C LYS A 5 -33.60 -6.48 -17.55
N GLY A 6 -33.52 -7.63 -18.21
CA GLY A 6 -32.73 -8.77 -17.71
C GLY A 6 -31.25 -8.46 -17.78
N TYR A 7 -30.57 -8.37 -16.61
CA TYR A 7 -29.11 -8.25 -16.51
C TYR A 7 -28.50 -9.63 -16.28
N ASP A 8 -27.30 -9.85 -16.80
CA ASP A 8 -26.56 -11.08 -16.50
C ASP A 8 -25.98 -11.04 -15.08
N ALA A 9 -25.62 -9.84 -14.61
CA ALA A 9 -25.23 -9.62 -13.21
C ALA A 9 -25.55 -8.21 -12.73
N ILE A 10 -25.93 -8.11 -11.45
CA ILE A 10 -25.96 -6.87 -10.69
C ILE A 10 -24.67 -6.77 -9.88
N TRP A 11 -23.89 -5.72 -10.12
CA TRP A 11 -22.69 -5.37 -9.38
C TRP A 11 -23.06 -4.40 -8.25
N PHE A 12 -23.19 -4.94 -7.05
CA PHE A 12 -23.60 -4.19 -5.86
C PHE A 12 -22.39 -3.55 -5.21
N GLY A 13 -22.15 -2.29 -5.55
CA GLY A 13 -20.98 -1.48 -5.26
C GLY A 13 -20.14 -1.24 -6.52
N GLY A 14 -20.01 0.02 -6.92
CA GLY A 14 -19.24 0.48 -8.07
C GLY A 14 -17.78 0.86 -7.73
N GLY A 15 -17.23 0.35 -6.62
CA GLY A 15 -15.85 0.54 -6.22
C GLY A 15 -14.83 -0.04 -7.19
N ALA A 16 -13.54 -0.06 -6.80
CA ALA A 16 -12.44 -0.52 -7.66
C ALA A 16 -12.67 -1.94 -8.22
N ALA A 17 -13.24 -2.85 -7.44
CA ALA A 17 -13.56 -4.20 -7.88
C ALA A 17 -14.81 -4.24 -8.76
N GLY A 18 -15.92 -3.65 -8.28
CA GLY A 18 -17.21 -3.74 -8.94
C GLY A 18 -17.24 -3.00 -10.28
N ARG A 19 -16.76 -1.76 -10.33
CA ARG A 19 -16.68 -1.00 -11.58
C ARG A 19 -15.78 -1.68 -12.62
N PHE A 20 -14.57 -2.10 -12.21
CA PHE A 20 -13.63 -2.75 -13.12
C PHE A 20 -14.17 -4.11 -13.60
N GLY A 21 -14.76 -4.90 -12.68
CA GLY A 21 -15.40 -6.16 -13.00
C GLY A 21 -16.59 -6.00 -13.96
N ALA A 22 -17.46 -5.00 -13.73
CA ALA A 22 -18.57 -4.69 -14.61
C ALA A 22 -18.09 -4.24 -16.01
N ALA A 23 -17.02 -3.42 -16.07
CA ALA A 23 -16.41 -3.02 -17.33
C ALA A 23 -15.86 -4.23 -18.10
N PHE A 24 -15.18 -5.13 -17.41
CA PHE A 24 -14.66 -6.36 -17.98
C PHE A 24 -15.79 -7.32 -18.41
N HIS A 25 -16.85 -7.44 -17.59
CA HIS A 25 -18.06 -8.20 -17.92
C HIS A 25 -18.72 -7.67 -19.21
N LYS A 26 -18.80 -6.35 -19.36
CA LYS A 26 -19.30 -5.70 -20.58
C LYS A 26 -18.41 -6.01 -21.78
N ALA A 27 -17.10 -5.98 -21.62
CA ALA A 27 -16.14 -6.30 -22.68
C ALA A 27 -16.23 -7.76 -23.15
N LEU A 28 -16.64 -8.67 -22.28
CA LEU A 28 -16.96 -10.07 -22.64
C LEU A 28 -18.32 -10.25 -23.32
N GLY A 29 -19.05 -9.17 -23.61
CA GLY A 29 -20.36 -9.20 -24.23
C GLY A 29 -21.54 -9.35 -23.27
N GLY A 30 -21.29 -9.34 -21.96
CA GLY A 30 -22.32 -9.42 -20.93
C GLY A 30 -23.08 -8.12 -20.74
N LYS A 31 -24.16 -8.21 -19.95
CA LYS A 31 -25.04 -7.07 -19.62
C LYS A 31 -25.01 -6.79 -18.11
N PRO A 32 -23.98 -6.07 -17.59
CA PRO A 32 -23.90 -5.68 -16.20
C PRO A 32 -24.82 -4.50 -15.87
N LEU A 33 -25.33 -4.48 -14.63
CA LEU A 33 -25.87 -3.31 -13.95
C LEU A 33 -24.97 -2.99 -12.75
N ILE A 34 -24.63 -1.73 -12.54
CA ILE A 34 -23.95 -1.28 -11.33
C ILE A 34 -24.96 -0.58 -10.41
N VAL A 35 -24.97 -0.93 -9.13
CA VAL A 35 -25.64 -0.17 -8.07
C VAL A 35 -24.56 0.53 -7.26
N GLU A 36 -24.62 1.86 -7.17
CA GLU A 36 -23.63 2.66 -6.47
C GLU A 36 -24.28 3.78 -5.66
N GLU A 37 -23.85 3.93 -4.40
CA GLU A 37 -24.41 4.93 -3.51
C GLU A 37 -23.72 6.28 -3.63
N HIS A 38 -22.39 6.32 -3.80
CA HIS A 38 -21.60 7.53 -3.68
C HIS A 38 -20.75 7.85 -4.92
N HIS A 39 -19.74 7.00 -5.23
CA HIS A 39 -18.73 7.31 -6.24
C HIS A 39 -18.25 6.07 -6.99
N LEU A 40 -18.30 6.12 -8.31
CA LEU A 40 -17.67 5.10 -9.15
C LEU A 40 -16.15 5.11 -8.95
N GLY A 41 -15.58 3.91 -8.77
CA GLY A 41 -14.18 3.73 -8.35
C GLY A 41 -14.02 3.64 -6.83
N GLY A 42 -15.06 4.03 -6.06
CA GLY A 42 -15.13 3.91 -4.60
C GLY A 42 -14.06 4.71 -3.86
N GLU A 43 -13.77 4.31 -2.64
CA GLU A 43 -12.80 4.98 -1.77
C GLU A 43 -11.40 5.13 -2.39
N CYS A 44 -11.02 4.24 -3.32
CA CYS A 44 -9.73 4.30 -4.00
C CYS A 44 -9.49 5.64 -4.71
N HIS A 45 -10.53 6.25 -5.24
CA HIS A 45 -10.45 7.54 -5.94
C HIS A 45 -10.80 8.74 -5.06
N VAL A 46 -11.47 8.50 -3.94
CA VAL A 46 -11.96 9.59 -3.08
C VAL A 46 -11.00 9.90 -1.93
N CYS A 47 -10.60 8.89 -1.18
CA CYS A 47 -9.88 9.08 0.07
C CYS A 47 -8.73 8.08 0.33
N ARG A 48 -8.49 7.11 -0.58
CA ARG A 48 -7.41 6.11 -0.46
C ARG A 48 -6.39 6.26 -1.58
N CYS A 49 -6.30 5.30 -2.52
CA CYS A 49 -5.18 5.15 -3.44
C CYS A 49 -4.81 6.42 -4.22
N ALA A 50 -5.78 7.11 -4.84
CA ALA A 50 -5.50 8.31 -5.62
C ALA A 50 -5.12 9.50 -4.73
N PHE A 51 -5.83 9.67 -3.61
CA PHE A 51 -5.50 10.69 -2.62
C PHE A 51 -4.13 10.44 -1.98
N GLU A 52 -3.84 9.21 -1.56
CA GLU A 52 -2.56 8.83 -0.96
C GLU A 52 -1.39 9.07 -1.90
N ASN A 53 -1.55 8.71 -3.19
CA ASN A 53 -0.53 8.95 -4.20
C ASN A 53 -0.27 10.46 -4.37
N PHE A 54 -1.33 11.25 -4.55
CA PHE A 54 -1.22 12.70 -4.64
C PHE A 54 -0.58 13.32 -3.40
N PHE A 55 -1.04 12.92 -2.21
CA PHE A 55 -0.54 13.48 -0.94
C PHE A 55 0.91 13.06 -0.68
N SER A 56 1.30 11.84 -1.06
CA SER A 56 2.69 11.37 -1.01
C SER A 56 3.60 12.22 -1.91
N ASP A 57 3.13 12.62 -3.11
CA ASP A 57 3.89 13.49 -4.01
C ASP A 57 4.09 14.88 -3.37
N GLN A 58 3.06 15.45 -2.74
CA GLN A 58 3.19 16.72 -2.02
C GLN A 58 4.16 16.61 -0.82
N ALA A 59 4.07 15.53 -0.07
CA ALA A 59 4.98 15.24 1.03
C ALA A 59 6.43 15.04 0.54
N SER A 60 6.61 14.39 -0.61
CA SER A 60 7.92 14.22 -1.25
C SER A 60 8.52 15.56 -1.65
N MET A 61 7.76 16.44 -2.30
CA MET A 61 8.20 17.79 -2.63
C MET A 61 8.62 18.57 -1.38
N ALA A 62 7.78 18.57 -0.33
CA ALA A 62 8.07 19.26 0.91
C ALA A 62 9.37 18.75 1.56
N GLU A 63 9.57 17.45 1.58
CA GLU A 63 10.77 16.86 2.16
C GLU A 63 12.02 17.11 1.31
N LEU A 64 11.93 17.05 -0.02
CA LEU A 64 13.03 17.38 -0.92
C LEU A 64 13.46 18.85 -0.78
N MET A 65 12.51 19.77 -0.68
CA MET A 65 12.80 21.18 -0.39
C MET A 65 13.53 21.33 0.95
N ARG A 66 13.08 20.63 1.99
CA ARG A 66 13.71 20.65 3.32
C ARG A 66 15.15 20.14 3.28
N LEU A 67 15.38 19.02 2.61
CA LEU A 67 16.69 18.39 2.52
C LEU A 67 17.71 19.22 1.75
N ASN A 68 17.26 20.02 0.80
CA ASN A 68 18.11 20.79 -0.08
C ASN A 68 18.24 22.26 0.33
N SER A 69 17.31 22.79 1.12
CA SER A 69 17.27 24.18 1.54
C SER A 69 18.59 24.63 2.19
N GLY A 70 19.18 25.68 1.64
CA GLY A 70 20.42 26.29 2.16
C GLY A 70 21.71 25.55 1.83
N LYS A 71 21.68 24.53 0.97
CA LYS A 71 22.91 23.95 0.39
C LYS A 71 23.56 24.89 -0.60
N SER A 72 24.88 24.74 -0.85
CA SER A 72 25.65 25.63 -1.73
C SER A 72 25.07 25.84 -3.12
N TRP A 73 24.32 24.85 -3.62
CA TRP A 73 23.70 24.86 -4.96
C TRP A 73 22.18 25.10 -4.94
N TYR A 74 21.55 25.23 -3.75
CA TYR A 74 20.12 25.38 -3.61
C TYR A 74 19.78 26.50 -2.62
N PRO A 75 18.87 27.43 -2.96
CA PRO A 75 18.57 28.55 -2.10
C PRO A 75 17.94 28.10 -0.77
N LYS A 76 18.10 28.93 0.24
CA LYS A 76 17.37 28.72 1.51
C LYS A 76 15.89 29.00 1.26
N ILE A 77 15.04 28.02 1.57
CA ILE A 77 13.59 28.11 1.40
C ILE A 77 12.93 28.18 2.78
N ASP A 78 11.99 29.09 2.92
CA ASP A 78 11.12 29.13 4.08
C ASP A 78 9.98 28.10 3.92
N LEU A 79 9.99 27.08 4.76
CA LEU A 79 9.01 26.02 4.79
C LEU A 79 8.02 26.15 5.96
N SER A 80 7.97 27.31 6.63
CA SER A 80 7.08 27.53 7.77
C SER A 80 5.60 27.48 7.39
N ASN A 81 5.27 27.82 6.14
CA ASN A 81 3.90 27.93 5.61
C ASN A 81 3.43 26.74 4.76
N ILE A 82 4.20 25.65 4.68
CA ILE A 82 3.71 24.43 4.03
C ILE A 82 2.60 23.80 4.88
N SER A 83 1.56 23.31 4.20
CA SER A 83 0.35 22.85 4.90
C SER A 83 -0.19 21.57 4.28
N ALA A 84 -0.32 20.53 5.11
CA ALA A 84 -0.97 19.28 4.78
C ALA A 84 -2.47 19.50 4.47
N ALA A 85 -3.15 20.36 5.24
CA ALA A 85 -4.54 20.68 5.05
C ALA A 85 -4.81 21.39 3.70
N LYS A 86 -3.91 22.30 3.27
CA LYS A 86 -4.00 22.93 1.95
C LYS A 86 -3.75 21.93 0.81
N ALA A 87 -2.82 20.98 0.99
CA ALA A 87 -2.62 19.90 0.04
C ALA A 87 -3.87 19.00 -0.08
N ALA A 88 -4.49 18.63 1.03
CA ALA A 88 -5.74 17.90 1.05
C ALA A 88 -6.89 18.68 0.38
N GLU A 89 -7.00 19.98 0.65
CA GLU A 89 -7.98 20.87 0.01
C GLU A 89 -7.81 20.94 -1.51
N LEU A 90 -6.56 21.01 -2.00
CA LEU A 90 -6.27 21.01 -3.43
C LEU A 90 -6.77 19.71 -4.09
N TYR A 91 -6.52 18.56 -3.46
CA TYR A 91 -7.05 17.30 -3.98
C TYR A 91 -8.58 17.28 -4.04
N ARG A 92 -9.28 17.72 -2.99
CA ARG A 92 -10.75 17.77 -2.99
C ARG A 92 -11.28 18.63 -4.15
N LYS A 93 -10.70 19.80 -4.32
CA LYS A 93 -11.18 20.78 -5.32
C LYS A 93 -10.94 20.33 -6.76
N VAL A 94 -9.83 19.66 -7.01
CA VAL A 94 -9.39 19.33 -8.38
C VAL A 94 -9.38 17.83 -8.61
N GLY A 95 -8.61 17.07 -7.83
CA GLY A 95 -8.38 15.65 -8.07
C GLY A 95 -9.62 14.80 -7.89
N GLN A 96 -10.29 14.93 -6.75
CA GLN A 96 -11.48 14.13 -6.42
C GLN A 96 -12.59 14.33 -7.44
N ARG A 97 -12.86 15.60 -7.81
CA ARG A 97 -13.88 15.93 -8.81
C ARG A 97 -13.51 15.38 -10.19
N ALA A 98 -12.27 15.60 -10.63
CA ALA A 98 -11.80 15.11 -11.92
C ALA A 98 -11.89 13.59 -12.02
N PHE A 99 -11.52 12.85 -10.95
CA PHE A 99 -11.68 11.39 -10.92
C PHE A 99 -13.14 10.96 -10.96
N ALA A 100 -14.03 11.59 -10.17
CA ALA A 100 -15.44 11.24 -10.14
C ALA A 100 -16.09 11.44 -11.51
N ASP A 101 -15.89 12.59 -12.13
CA ASP A 101 -16.43 12.92 -13.45
C ASP A 101 -15.87 11.98 -14.55
N THR A 102 -14.56 11.68 -14.51
CA THR A 102 -13.91 10.77 -15.45
C THR A 102 -14.46 9.35 -15.30
N MET A 103 -14.56 8.82 -14.07
CA MET A 103 -15.07 7.46 -13.84
C MET A 103 -16.52 7.33 -14.27
N LYS A 104 -17.35 8.34 -13.99
CA LYS A 104 -18.74 8.39 -14.43
C LYS A 104 -18.85 8.42 -15.95
N HIS A 105 -18.14 9.35 -16.61
CA HIS A 105 -18.14 9.47 -18.07
C HIS A 105 -17.69 8.17 -18.76
N GLN A 106 -16.57 7.59 -18.31
CA GLN A 106 -16.08 6.33 -18.87
C GLN A 106 -17.10 5.20 -18.70
N THR A 107 -17.71 5.07 -17.52
CA THR A 107 -18.61 3.96 -17.24
C THR A 107 -19.94 4.08 -17.99
N GLU A 108 -20.60 5.23 -17.87
CA GLU A 108 -21.95 5.43 -18.41
C GLU A 108 -21.94 5.76 -19.91
N LYS A 109 -20.99 6.60 -20.37
CA LYS A 109 -21.00 7.11 -21.75
C LYS A 109 -20.12 6.29 -22.69
N GLN A 110 -18.86 5.99 -22.30
CA GLN A 110 -17.94 5.27 -23.19
C GLN A 110 -18.22 3.77 -23.21
N LEU A 111 -18.47 3.16 -22.04
CA LEU A 111 -18.74 1.72 -21.94
C LEU A 111 -20.24 1.38 -22.05
N GLY A 112 -21.13 2.35 -21.93
CA GLY A 112 -22.58 2.15 -21.99
C GLY A 112 -23.09 1.20 -20.89
N ILE A 113 -22.48 1.25 -19.70
CA ILE A 113 -22.91 0.47 -18.54
C ILE A 113 -23.94 1.27 -17.76
N GLU A 114 -25.08 0.66 -17.52
CA GLU A 114 -26.13 1.28 -16.69
C GLU A 114 -25.69 1.33 -15.24
N VAL A 115 -25.80 2.50 -14.62
CA VAL A 115 -25.52 2.74 -13.21
C VAL A 115 -26.79 3.24 -12.55
N VAL A 116 -27.20 2.57 -11.49
CA VAL A 116 -28.31 3.00 -10.64
C VAL A 116 -27.72 3.60 -9.37
N TRP A 117 -27.94 4.89 -9.23
CA TRP A 117 -27.44 5.67 -8.12
C TRP A 117 -28.39 5.63 -6.92
N GLY A 118 -27.90 5.26 -5.76
CA GLY A 118 -28.62 5.27 -4.50
C GLY A 118 -28.23 4.12 -3.58
N ASN A 119 -28.71 4.20 -2.35
CA ASN A 119 -28.52 3.15 -1.36
C ASN A 119 -29.37 1.94 -1.76
N GLY A 120 -28.72 0.86 -2.17
CA GLY A 120 -29.35 -0.38 -2.57
C GLY A 120 -29.62 -1.31 -1.40
N LYS A 121 -30.72 -2.04 -1.47
CA LYS A 121 -31.06 -3.13 -0.56
C LYS A 121 -31.10 -4.44 -1.32
N ILE A 122 -30.33 -5.42 -0.89
CA ILE A 122 -30.39 -6.78 -1.42
C ILE A 122 -31.64 -7.45 -0.88
N ILE A 123 -32.57 -7.83 -1.76
CA ILE A 123 -33.82 -8.52 -1.42
C ILE A 123 -33.65 -10.03 -1.44
N ASP A 124 -33.03 -10.54 -2.50
CA ASP A 124 -32.64 -11.93 -2.66
C ASP A 124 -31.41 -12.03 -3.60
N LYS A 125 -30.95 -13.25 -3.89
CA LYS A 125 -29.75 -13.51 -4.72
C LYS A 125 -29.83 -12.97 -6.17
N ASN A 126 -31.01 -12.58 -6.62
CA ASN A 126 -31.24 -12.11 -7.98
C ASN A 126 -31.89 -10.71 -8.02
N THR A 127 -32.25 -10.15 -6.88
CA THR A 127 -33.10 -8.95 -6.77
C THR A 127 -32.49 -7.92 -5.84
N VAL A 128 -32.37 -6.68 -6.31
CA VAL A 128 -31.94 -5.52 -5.54
C VAL A 128 -32.99 -4.42 -5.69
N GLU A 129 -33.32 -3.75 -4.59
CA GLU A 129 -34.13 -2.55 -4.54
C GLU A 129 -33.24 -1.31 -4.43
N VAL A 130 -33.50 -0.28 -5.23
CA VAL A 130 -32.84 1.02 -5.12
C VAL A 130 -33.89 2.11 -5.30
N ASN A 131 -34.04 3.01 -4.34
CA ASN A 131 -34.98 4.13 -4.38
C ASN A 131 -36.43 3.67 -4.70
N GLY A 132 -36.88 2.56 -4.11
CA GLY A 132 -38.22 1.98 -4.32
C GLY A 132 -38.43 1.26 -5.67
N LYS A 133 -37.39 1.12 -6.49
CA LYS A 133 -37.41 0.38 -7.74
C LYS A 133 -36.70 -0.96 -7.62
N ILE A 134 -37.24 -1.98 -8.24
CA ILE A 134 -36.72 -3.35 -8.23
C ILE A 134 -35.92 -3.64 -9.50
N TYR A 135 -34.70 -4.11 -9.33
CA TYR A 135 -33.80 -4.54 -10.40
C TYR A 135 -33.50 -6.04 -10.25
N ARG A 136 -33.46 -6.76 -11.38
CA ARG A 136 -33.24 -8.20 -11.39
C ARG A 136 -32.07 -8.59 -12.29
N GLY A 137 -31.20 -9.47 -11.79
CA GLY A 137 -30.10 -10.07 -12.52
C GLY A 137 -30.01 -11.57 -12.32
N LYS A 138 -29.35 -12.28 -13.24
CA LYS A 138 -29.13 -13.73 -13.08
C LYS A 138 -28.14 -14.02 -11.95
N ASN A 139 -27.17 -13.12 -11.75
CA ASN A 139 -26.13 -13.21 -10.74
C ASN A 139 -26.06 -11.92 -9.93
N LEU A 140 -25.56 -12.02 -8.69
CA LEU A 140 -25.26 -10.89 -7.82
C LEU A 140 -23.79 -10.88 -7.46
N VAL A 141 -23.11 -9.76 -7.68
CA VAL A 141 -21.70 -9.56 -7.30
C VAL A 141 -21.63 -8.52 -6.20
N ILE A 142 -21.21 -8.92 -5.01
CA ILE A 142 -21.12 -8.06 -3.82
C ILE A 142 -19.74 -7.42 -3.80
N GLY A 143 -19.71 -6.10 -3.92
CA GLY A 143 -18.48 -5.28 -3.94
C GLY A 143 -18.57 -4.09 -2.99
N THR A 144 -19.13 -4.28 -1.80
CA THR A 144 -19.41 -3.26 -0.79
C THR A 144 -18.18 -2.71 -0.07
N GLY A 145 -17.00 -3.29 -0.33
CA GLY A 145 -15.73 -2.79 0.18
C GLY A 145 -15.52 -3.00 1.69
N SER A 146 -14.83 -2.06 2.32
CA SER A 146 -14.44 -2.10 3.72
C SER A 146 -14.51 -0.70 4.34
N ARG A 147 -14.44 -0.65 5.67
CA ARG A 147 -14.36 0.58 6.48
C ARG A 147 -13.16 0.52 7.44
N PRO A 148 -12.68 1.66 7.97
CA PRO A 148 -11.66 1.64 9.02
C PRO A 148 -12.13 0.85 10.23
N THR A 149 -11.27 0.01 10.78
CA THR A 149 -11.51 -0.61 12.09
C THR A 149 -11.22 0.44 13.18
N MET A 150 -12.19 0.65 14.06
CA MET A 150 -12.05 1.56 15.19
C MET A 150 -11.90 0.76 16.49
N PRO A 151 -10.96 1.13 17.39
CA PRO A 151 -10.86 0.49 18.69
C PRO A 151 -12.00 0.96 19.61
N ASP A 152 -12.44 0.07 20.47
CA ASP A 152 -13.42 0.42 21.51
C ASP A 152 -12.67 0.96 22.75
N ILE A 153 -12.35 2.26 22.70
CA ILE A 153 -11.64 2.97 23.77
C ILE A 153 -12.31 4.32 24.07
N PRO A 154 -12.28 4.79 25.31
CA PRO A 154 -12.77 6.13 25.65
C PRO A 154 -12.13 7.22 24.80
N GLY A 155 -12.93 8.20 24.37
CA GLY A 155 -12.47 9.35 23.60
C GLY A 155 -12.29 9.12 22.11
N ILE A 156 -12.61 7.93 21.57
CA ILE A 156 -12.43 7.59 20.14
C ILE A 156 -13.25 8.51 19.19
N ASN A 157 -14.32 9.12 19.68
CA ASN A 157 -15.19 10.01 18.91
C ASN A 157 -14.89 11.50 19.14
N LEU A 158 -13.81 11.84 19.83
CA LEU A 158 -13.43 13.24 20.03
C LEU A 158 -13.04 13.92 18.69
N PRO A 159 -13.43 15.18 18.47
CA PRO A 159 -12.91 15.98 17.38
C PRO A 159 -11.38 16.00 17.36
N GLY A 160 -10.79 15.72 16.21
CA GLY A 160 -9.34 15.51 16.04
C GLY A 160 -8.92 14.04 15.96
N VAL A 161 -9.81 13.09 16.24
CA VAL A 161 -9.61 11.68 15.85
C VAL A 161 -10.02 11.53 14.39
N MET A 162 -9.16 10.92 13.59
CA MET A 162 -9.36 10.74 12.16
C MET A 162 -8.91 9.36 11.69
N THR A 163 -9.42 8.95 10.56
CA THR A 163 -9.00 7.78 9.79
C THR A 163 -8.52 8.22 8.41
N TYR A 164 -8.17 7.28 7.53
CA TYR A 164 -7.86 7.62 6.14
C TYR A 164 -9.05 8.29 5.42
N LYS A 165 -10.29 8.05 5.84
CA LYS A 165 -11.50 8.69 5.25
C LYS A 165 -11.56 10.18 5.54
N ASP A 166 -11.13 10.55 6.73
CA ASP A 166 -11.22 11.93 7.21
C ASP A 166 -10.03 12.79 6.73
N HIS A 167 -8.92 12.14 6.36
CA HIS A 167 -7.71 12.83 5.96
C HIS A 167 -7.91 13.81 4.78
N PRO A 168 -8.62 13.48 3.70
CA PRO A 168 -8.92 14.46 2.64
C PRO A 168 -9.73 15.66 3.13
N GLU A 169 -10.50 15.50 4.19
CA GLU A 169 -11.38 16.53 4.76
C GLU A 169 -10.69 17.41 5.83
N MET A 170 -9.41 17.16 6.09
CA MET A 170 -8.62 17.92 7.05
C MET A 170 -8.58 19.40 6.67
N LYS A 171 -8.92 20.30 7.63
CA LYS A 171 -9.00 21.75 7.40
C LYS A 171 -7.87 22.55 8.05
N THR A 172 -7.20 21.97 9.03
CA THR A 172 -6.11 22.59 9.78
C THR A 172 -5.02 21.58 10.04
N ASP A 173 -3.77 22.05 10.04
CA ASP A 173 -2.63 21.20 10.35
C ASP A 173 -2.51 21.00 11.86
N PRO A 174 -2.44 19.77 12.35
CA PRO A 174 -2.08 19.53 13.74
C PRO A 174 -0.59 19.83 13.96
N LYS A 175 -0.24 20.24 15.17
CA LYS A 175 1.17 20.39 15.56
C LYS A 175 1.80 19.07 15.95
N LYS A 176 1.02 18.20 16.60
CA LYS A 176 1.43 16.88 17.06
C LYS A 176 0.35 15.86 16.73
N MET A 177 0.76 14.77 16.11
CA MET A 177 -0.13 13.68 15.73
C MET A 177 0.34 12.37 16.38
N VAL A 178 -0.60 11.63 16.93
CA VAL A 178 -0.40 10.23 17.30
C VAL A 178 -1.05 9.36 16.23
N VAL A 179 -0.29 8.40 15.70
CA VAL A 179 -0.79 7.36 14.79
C VAL A 179 -0.95 6.08 15.61
N ILE A 180 -2.16 5.56 15.69
CA ILE A 180 -2.47 4.28 16.34
C ILE A 180 -2.47 3.19 15.28
N GLY A 181 -1.49 2.26 15.37
CA GLY A 181 -1.26 1.19 14.42
C GLY A 181 0.00 1.39 13.58
N GLY A 182 0.92 0.42 13.64
CA GLY A 182 2.21 0.37 12.95
C GLY A 182 2.22 -0.51 11.69
N GLY A 183 1.04 -0.77 11.13
CA GLY A 183 0.91 -1.41 9.81
C GLY A 183 1.33 -0.47 8.68
N LYS A 184 1.31 -0.97 7.43
CA LYS A 184 1.75 -0.18 6.26
C LYS A 184 1.05 1.17 6.10
N ILE A 185 -0.24 1.25 6.44
CA ILE A 185 -1.00 2.50 6.36
C ILE A 185 -0.51 3.48 7.43
N GLY A 186 -0.39 3.04 8.69
CA GLY A 186 0.07 3.89 9.79
C GLY A 186 1.50 4.39 9.58
N ILE A 187 2.41 3.53 9.18
CA ILE A 187 3.79 3.89 8.84
C ILE A 187 3.83 4.87 7.66
N GLY A 188 3.08 4.61 6.59
CA GLY A 188 2.96 5.52 5.46
C GLY A 188 2.41 6.89 5.86
N LYS A 189 1.35 6.93 6.67
CA LYS A 189 0.79 8.18 7.20
C LYS A 189 1.80 8.95 8.03
N ALA A 190 2.52 8.29 8.92
CA ALA A 190 3.56 8.93 9.71
C ALA A 190 4.64 9.57 8.82
N ALA A 191 5.08 8.84 7.79
CA ALA A 191 6.04 9.36 6.82
C ALA A 191 5.52 10.55 6.02
N MET A 192 4.25 10.53 5.62
CA MET A 192 3.63 11.57 4.81
C MET A 192 3.33 12.87 5.58
N PHE A 193 2.98 12.79 6.87
CA PHE A 193 2.66 13.98 7.66
C PHE A 193 3.89 14.75 8.16
N ALA A 194 4.98 14.06 8.48
CA ALA A 194 6.18 14.67 9.05
C ALA A 194 6.78 15.81 8.21
N PRO A 195 6.79 15.76 6.84
CA PRO A 195 7.30 16.85 6.01
C PRO A 195 6.57 18.19 6.19
N PHE A 196 5.33 18.16 6.66
CA PHE A 196 4.50 19.35 6.88
C PHE A 196 4.67 19.97 8.29
N ASN A 197 5.82 19.80 8.91
CA ASN A 197 6.15 20.30 10.27
C ASN A 197 5.30 19.68 11.39
N ILE A 198 4.68 18.55 11.15
CA ILE A 198 3.86 17.83 12.13
C ILE A 198 4.76 16.85 12.89
N LYS A 199 4.79 16.93 14.22
CA LYS A 199 5.51 15.97 15.07
C LYS A 199 4.68 14.70 15.18
N VAL A 200 5.20 13.59 14.68
CA VAL A 200 4.44 12.33 14.61
C VAL A 200 5.00 11.29 15.60
N THR A 201 4.10 10.61 16.30
CA THR A 201 4.40 9.45 17.14
C THR A 201 3.52 8.28 16.71
N VAL A 202 4.13 7.12 16.44
CA VAL A 202 3.42 5.88 16.10
C VAL A 202 3.36 4.99 17.34
N LEU A 203 2.16 4.52 17.68
CA LEU A 203 1.91 3.58 18.77
C LEU A 203 1.38 2.27 18.17
N GLU A 204 2.13 1.18 18.36
CA GLU A 204 1.78 -0.14 17.85
C GLU A 204 1.71 -1.16 19.00
N LYS A 205 0.60 -1.87 19.07
CA LYS A 205 0.36 -2.86 20.14
C LYS A 205 1.30 -4.07 20.03
N TYR A 206 1.68 -4.43 18.83
CA TYR A 206 2.54 -5.58 18.54
C TYR A 206 3.85 -5.12 17.89
N THR A 207 4.11 -5.60 16.70
CA THR A 207 5.29 -5.27 15.90
C THR A 207 4.86 -4.49 14.67
N CYS A 208 5.54 -3.40 14.37
CA CYS A 208 5.33 -2.65 13.14
C CYS A 208 5.79 -3.47 11.93
N LEU A 209 5.03 -3.44 10.84
CA LEU A 209 5.38 -4.08 9.57
C LEU A 209 5.80 -5.55 9.70
N PRO A 210 5.06 -6.43 10.40
CA PRO A 210 5.51 -7.78 10.75
C PRO A 210 5.75 -8.70 9.53
N LYS A 211 5.17 -8.38 8.37
CA LYS A 211 5.30 -9.16 7.13
C LYS A 211 6.39 -8.62 6.19
N TRP A 212 7.11 -7.58 6.60
CA TRP A 212 8.14 -6.96 5.79
C TRP A 212 9.51 -7.52 6.14
N ASP A 213 10.40 -7.59 5.15
CA ASP A 213 11.78 -8.01 5.38
C ASP A 213 12.44 -7.13 6.44
N ARG A 214 13.23 -7.76 7.32
CA ARG A 214 13.84 -7.11 8.48
C ARG A 214 14.69 -5.90 8.09
N ASP A 215 15.43 -5.99 7.00
CA ASP A 215 16.36 -4.91 6.62
C ASP A 215 15.61 -3.71 6.05
N ILE A 216 14.51 -3.95 5.32
CA ILE A 216 13.60 -2.89 4.87
C ILE A 216 12.98 -2.18 6.06
N ARG A 217 12.47 -2.95 7.04
CA ARG A 217 11.89 -2.40 8.26
C ARG A 217 12.92 -1.56 9.05
N ASN A 218 14.14 -2.08 9.22
CA ASN A 218 15.23 -1.37 9.91
C ASN A 218 15.60 -0.09 9.18
N PHE A 219 15.62 -0.10 7.83
CA PHE A 219 15.86 1.11 7.05
C PHE A 219 14.79 2.17 7.31
N ILE A 220 13.52 1.80 7.27
CA ILE A 220 12.40 2.71 7.54
C ILE A 220 12.51 3.31 8.94
N PHE A 221 12.83 2.50 9.95
CA PHE A 221 12.93 2.98 11.34
C PHE A 221 14.10 3.93 11.55
N ARG A 222 15.24 3.69 10.89
CA ARG A 222 16.36 4.64 10.90
C ARG A 222 15.99 5.96 10.23
N ASP A 223 15.30 5.91 9.10
CA ASP A 223 14.81 7.13 8.45
C ASP A 223 13.84 7.90 9.35
N PHE A 224 12.93 7.20 10.02
CA PHE A 224 12.00 7.82 10.97
C PHE A 224 12.71 8.48 12.14
N LYS A 225 13.69 7.80 12.74
CA LYS A 225 14.52 8.38 13.82
C LYS A 225 15.17 9.69 13.38
N ARG A 226 15.78 9.71 12.16
CA ARG A 226 16.38 10.94 11.59
C ARG A 226 15.38 12.07 11.40
N ARG A 227 14.15 11.74 11.03
CA ARG A 227 13.06 12.71 10.82
C ARG A 227 12.36 13.12 12.11
N GLY A 228 12.77 12.58 13.25
CA GLY A 228 12.14 12.83 14.54
C GLY A 228 10.78 12.17 14.73
N ILE A 229 10.42 11.20 13.87
CA ILE A 229 9.22 10.37 14.04
C ILE A 229 9.53 9.33 15.11
N LYS A 230 8.72 9.29 16.16
CA LYS A 230 8.87 8.33 17.26
C LYS A 230 8.02 7.10 17.00
N ILE A 231 8.56 5.91 17.31
CA ILE A 231 7.83 4.64 17.22
C ILE A 231 7.91 3.94 18.57
N TYR A 232 6.79 3.45 19.04
CA TYR A 232 6.66 2.57 20.20
C TYR A 232 5.97 1.28 19.76
N GLU A 233 6.65 0.16 19.93
CA GLU A 233 6.11 -1.20 19.72
C GLU A 233 5.83 -1.85 21.08
N GLY A 234 4.83 -2.72 21.15
CA GLY A 234 4.42 -3.35 22.41
C GLY A 234 3.63 -2.42 23.32
N ILE A 235 3.07 -1.33 22.80
CA ILE A 235 2.32 -0.32 23.55
C ILE A 235 0.83 -0.41 23.29
N ASP A 236 0.02 -0.53 24.34
CA ASP A 236 -1.42 -0.73 24.28
C ASP A 236 -2.17 0.57 24.61
N VAL A 237 -2.77 1.18 23.59
CA VAL A 237 -3.56 2.43 23.76
C VAL A 237 -4.85 2.13 24.53
N LYS A 238 -5.11 2.91 25.57
CA LYS A 238 -6.24 2.73 26.49
C LYS A 238 -7.30 3.80 26.36
N GLU A 239 -6.92 5.04 26.09
CA GLU A 239 -7.84 6.18 26.12
C GLU A 239 -7.29 7.32 25.27
N ILE A 240 -8.19 8.08 24.65
CA ILE A 240 -7.90 9.40 24.07
C ILE A 240 -8.56 10.45 24.95
N LYS A 241 -7.75 11.35 25.53
CA LYS A 241 -8.22 12.41 26.43
C LYS A 241 -8.44 13.71 25.71
N GLY A 242 -9.39 14.51 26.20
CA GLY A 242 -9.58 15.88 25.76
C GLY A 242 -10.88 16.49 26.24
N LYS A 243 -10.90 17.83 26.31
CA LYS A 243 -12.09 18.63 26.60
C LYS A 243 -12.62 19.24 25.30
N GLY A 244 -13.59 18.52 24.66
CA GLY A 244 -14.20 18.95 23.41
C GLY A 244 -13.38 18.69 22.14
N LYS A 245 -12.09 18.34 22.25
CA LYS A 245 -11.19 17.90 21.17
C LYS A 245 -10.05 17.06 21.76
N VAL A 246 -9.30 16.37 20.92
CA VAL A 246 -8.11 15.61 21.31
C VAL A 246 -7.07 16.51 21.97
N GLU A 247 -6.53 16.06 23.12
CA GLU A 247 -5.42 16.70 23.86
C GLU A 247 -4.27 15.74 24.12
N SER A 248 -4.55 14.44 24.32
CA SER A 248 -3.53 13.41 24.50
C SER A 248 -4.06 12.00 24.24
N VAL A 249 -3.12 11.04 24.09
CA VAL A 249 -3.38 9.60 24.08
C VAL A 249 -2.71 8.97 25.29
N VAL A 250 -3.45 8.14 26.03
CA VAL A 250 -2.95 7.36 27.16
C VAL A 250 -2.76 5.91 26.75
N ALA A 251 -1.60 5.37 27.06
CA ALA A 251 -1.25 3.99 26.70
C ALA A 251 -0.45 3.29 27.80
N GLN A 252 -0.47 1.97 27.80
CA GLN A 252 0.32 1.11 28.67
C GLN A 252 1.56 0.60 27.92
N PHE A 253 2.73 0.82 28.50
CA PHE A 253 4.00 0.39 27.94
C PHE A 253 4.89 -0.19 29.05
N ASN A 254 5.30 -1.46 28.93
CA ASN A 254 6.11 -2.18 29.93
C ASN A 254 5.56 -2.07 31.39
N GLY A 255 4.22 -2.08 31.52
CA GLY A 255 3.55 -1.97 32.82
C GLY A 255 3.35 -0.55 33.35
N GLU A 256 3.90 0.46 32.67
CA GLU A 256 3.76 1.87 33.03
C GLU A 256 2.69 2.56 32.17
N THR A 257 2.03 3.53 32.75
CA THR A 257 1.11 4.40 32.02
C THR A 257 1.88 5.58 31.42
N MET A 258 1.82 5.70 30.10
CA MET A 258 2.41 6.84 29.38
C MET A 258 1.32 7.72 28.79
N GLU A 259 1.54 9.02 28.76
CA GLU A 259 0.67 9.98 28.13
C GLU A 259 1.40 10.73 27.00
N PHE A 260 0.78 10.77 25.82
CA PHE A 260 1.32 11.36 24.60
C PHE A 260 0.51 12.60 24.23
N PRO A 261 0.95 13.81 24.56
CA PRO A 261 0.27 15.03 24.19
C PRO A 261 0.20 15.19 22.66
N CYS A 262 -1.01 15.36 22.14
CA CYS A 262 -1.26 15.55 20.70
C CYS A 262 -2.56 16.35 20.48
N ASP A 263 -2.71 16.92 19.29
CA ASP A 263 -3.88 17.65 18.86
C ASP A 263 -4.60 16.97 17.70
N ALA A 264 -4.08 15.80 17.26
CA ALA A 264 -4.75 14.89 16.33
C ALA A 264 -4.35 13.43 16.59
N VAL A 265 -5.26 12.52 16.30
CA VAL A 265 -5.04 11.06 16.32
C VAL A 265 -5.44 10.47 14.96
N MET A 266 -4.53 9.71 14.33
CA MET A 266 -4.80 8.94 13.12
C MET A 266 -4.96 7.46 13.48
N VAL A 267 -6.14 6.90 13.32
CA VAL A 267 -6.40 5.48 13.59
C VAL A 267 -6.15 4.64 12.34
N SER A 268 -5.25 3.66 12.44
CA SER A 268 -4.77 2.82 11.33
C SER A 268 -4.58 1.35 11.74
N ILE A 269 -5.53 0.79 12.49
CA ILE A 269 -5.45 -0.58 13.07
C ILE A 269 -6.04 -1.68 12.20
N GLY A 270 -6.39 -1.37 10.94
CA GLY A 270 -6.92 -2.32 9.99
C GLY A 270 -8.24 -1.90 9.37
N LEU A 271 -8.85 -2.82 8.63
CA LEU A 271 -10.09 -2.64 7.88
C LEU A 271 -11.09 -3.71 8.26
N THR A 272 -12.36 -3.32 8.32
CA THR A 272 -13.49 -4.22 8.54
C THR A 272 -14.32 -4.29 7.25
N PRO A 273 -14.48 -5.47 6.64
CA PRO A 273 -15.35 -5.69 5.48
C PRO A 273 -16.80 -5.29 5.73
N ASN A 274 -17.44 -4.70 4.72
CA ASN A 274 -18.86 -4.30 4.78
C ASN A 274 -19.75 -5.46 4.27
N SER A 275 -19.81 -6.55 5.02
CA SER A 275 -20.55 -7.76 4.64
C SER A 275 -22.03 -7.75 5.04
N GLU A 276 -22.43 -6.81 5.88
CA GLU A 276 -23.75 -6.73 6.48
C GLU A 276 -24.91 -6.81 5.46
N PRO A 277 -24.84 -6.11 4.28
CA PRO A 277 -25.89 -6.19 3.27
C PRO A 277 -26.13 -7.58 2.70
N ALA A 278 -25.12 -8.46 2.76
CA ALA A 278 -25.19 -9.82 2.21
C ALA A 278 -25.57 -10.90 3.22
N ILE A 279 -25.55 -10.61 4.52
CA ILE A 279 -25.87 -11.58 5.59
C ILE A 279 -27.24 -12.22 5.38
N PRO A 280 -28.32 -11.47 4.99
CA PRO A 280 -29.65 -12.08 4.79
C PRO A 280 -29.69 -13.13 3.67
N LEU A 281 -28.72 -13.16 2.77
CA LEU A 281 -28.60 -14.19 1.73
C LEU A 281 -28.08 -15.53 2.24
N GLY A 282 -27.60 -15.62 3.48
CA GLY A 282 -26.98 -16.81 4.05
C GLY A 282 -25.55 -17.05 3.52
N VAL A 283 -24.83 -16.02 3.09
CA VAL A 283 -23.42 -16.12 2.76
C VAL A 283 -22.60 -16.41 4.02
N LYS A 284 -21.55 -17.22 3.89
CA LYS A 284 -20.63 -17.51 5.00
C LYS A 284 -19.73 -16.32 5.27
N ILE A 285 -19.68 -15.90 6.54
CA ILE A 285 -18.84 -14.81 7.02
C ILE A 285 -17.67 -15.39 7.81
N GLY A 286 -16.47 -14.88 7.54
CA GLY A 286 -15.25 -15.24 8.25
C GLY A 286 -15.07 -14.45 9.55
N LYS A 287 -14.00 -14.78 10.30
CA LYS A 287 -13.70 -14.16 11.61
C LYS A 287 -13.39 -12.67 11.54
N GLY A 288 -12.91 -12.18 10.40
CA GLY A 288 -12.62 -10.77 10.12
C GLY A 288 -13.79 -10.02 9.48
N ASN A 289 -14.99 -10.53 9.53
CA ASN A 289 -16.21 -10.01 8.89
C ASN A 289 -16.20 -10.07 7.35
N GLU A 290 -15.23 -10.80 6.74
CA GLU A 290 -15.17 -11.00 5.30
C GLU A 290 -16.20 -12.03 4.82
N ILE A 291 -16.73 -11.83 3.60
CA ILE A 291 -17.49 -12.87 2.90
C ILE A 291 -16.52 -13.94 2.40
N ILE A 292 -16.73 -15.18 2.82
CA ILE A 292 -15.90 -16.32 2.38
C ILE A 292 -16.19 -16.63 0.92
N ILE A 293 -15.15 -16.69 0.10
CA ILE A 293 -15.20 -17.01 -1.33
C ILE A 293 -14.26 -18.16 -1.68
N ASP A 294 -14.56 -18.83 -2.78
CA ASP A 294 -13.64 -19.77 -3.42
C ASP A 294 -12.63 -19.03 -4.36
N GLU A 295 -11.74 -19.78 -4.99
CA GLU A 295 -10.79 -19.25 -5.97
C GLU A 295 -11.43 -18.63 -7.21
N ARG A 296 -12.71 -18.87 -7.45
CA ARG A 296 -13.53 -18.30 -8.54
C ARG A 296 -14.34 -17.08 -8.10
N CYS A 297 -14.09 -16.57 -6.90
CA CYS A 297 -14.83 -15.50 -6.26
C CYS A 297 -16.31 -15.82 -5.97
N ARG A 298 -16.70 -17.12 -5.95
CA ARG A 298 -18.05 -17.56 -5.61
C ARG A 298 -18.22 -17.68 -4.12
N THR A 299 -19.38 -17.27 -3.60
CA THR A 299 -19.80 -17.56 -2.24
C THR A 299 -20.40 -18.98 -2.15
N ASN A 300 -20.81 -19.38 -0.94
CA ASN A 300 -21.57 -20.62 -0.76
C ASN A 300 -23.01 -20.56 -1.35
N VAL A 301 -23.47 -19.38 -1.76
CA VAL A 301 -24.82 -19.20 -2.34
C VAL A 301 -24.69 -19.20 -3.88
N PRO A 302 -25.33 -20.15 -4.59
CA PRO A 302 -25.24 -20.24 -6.05
C PRO A 302 -25.71 -18.96 -6.75
N GLY A 303 -24.87 -18.45 -7.67
CA GLY A 303 -25.12 -17.19 -8.41
C GLY A 303 -24.73 -15.93 -7.64
N VAL A 304 -24.15 -16.06 -6.44
CA VAL A 304 -23.66 -14.93 -5.64
C VAL A 304 -22.14 -14.98 -5.56
N TYR A 305 -21.50 -13.87 -5.94
CA TYR A 305 -20.06 -13.65 -5.92
C TYR A 305 -19.74 -12.52 -4.93
N ALA A 306 -18.50 -12.49 -4.40
CA ALA A 306 -18.00 -11.35 -3.65
C ALA A 306 -16.61 -10.95 -4.14
N VAL A 307 -16.38 -9.63 -4.28
CA VAL A 307 -15.15 -9.08 -4.87
C VAL A 307 -14.66 -7.85 -4.11
N GLY A 308 -13.37 -7.59 -4.18
CA GLY A 308 -12.74 -6.47 -3.46
C GLY A 308 -12.57 -6.74 -1.98
N ASP A 309 -12.57 -5.66 -1.20
CA ASP A 309 -12.25 -5.71 0.23
C ASP A 309 -13.28 -6.47 1.06
N VAL A 310 -14.54 -6.54 0.62
CA VAL A 310 -15.59 -7.30 1.32
C VAL A 310 -15.27 -8.80 1.42
N ALA A 311 -14.44 -9.30 0.50
CA ALA A 311 -13.99 -10.69 0.49
C ALA A 311 -12.58 -10.88 1.10
N GLY A 312 -12.10 -9.93 1.92
CA GLY A 312 -10.84 -9.98 2.67
C GLY A 312 -9.85 -11.08 2.28
N PRO A 313 -8.82 -11.36 3.06
CA PRO A 313 -8.08 -10.42 3.93
C PRO A 313 -7.04 -9.57 3.18
N LEU A 314 -6.95 -9.66 1.85
CA LEU A 314 -5.99 -8.91 1.02
C LEU A 314 -6.64 -7.64 0.47
N TYR A 315 -6.39 -6.52 1.13
CA TYR A 315 -6.98 -5.21 0.84
C TYR A 315 -6.11 -4.41 -0.14
N PHE A 316 -5.95 -4.91 -1.37
CA PHE A 316 -5.17 -4.29 -2.43
C PHE A 316 -6.04 -3.99 -3.66
N MET A 317 -5.87 -2.82 -4.25
CA MET A 317 -6.58 -2.44 -5.47
C MET A 317 -6.35 -3.44 -6.61
N ALA A 318 -5.12 -3.96 -6.76
CA ALA A 318 -4.79 -4.96 -7.78
C ALA A 318 -5.58 -6.25 -7.58
N ILE A 319 -5.68 -6.73 -6.33
CA ILE A 319 -6.49 -7.92 -5.97
C ILE A 319 -7.98 -7.64 -6.20
N ALA A 320 -8.46 -6.47 -5.79
CA ALA A 320 -9.85 -6.08 -5.96
C ALA A 320 -10.26 -6.12 -7.45
N ARG A 321 -9.47 -5.49 -8.33
CA ARG A 321 -9.71 -5.50 -9.79
C ARG A 321 -9.64 -6.90 -10.38
N LYS A 322 -8.63 -7.70 -9.97
CA LYS A 322 -8.47 -9.07 -10.46
C LYS A 322 -9.63 -9.97 -10.03
N ARG A 323 -10.11 -9.86 -8.78
CA ARG A 323 -11.33 -10.55 -8.32
C ARG A 323 -12.55 -10.17 -9.17
N GLY A 324 -12.73 -8.87 -9.47
CA GLY A 324 -13.79 -8.41 -10.36
C GLY A 324 -13.72 -9.06 -11.75
N MET A 325 -12.51 -9.12 -12.33
CA MET A 325 -12.27 -9.77 -13.63
C MET A 325 -12.56 -11.28 -13.57
N ILE A 326 -12.10 -11.98 -12.53
CA ILE A 326 -12.35 -13.42 -12.34
C ILE A 326 -13.84 -13.72 -12.18
N ALA A 327 -14.56 -12.93 -11.37
CA ALA A 327 -16.01 -13.07 -11.22
C ALA A 327 -16.74 -12.87 -12.56
N ALA A 328 -16.36 -11.84 -13.32
CA ALA A 328 -16.94 -11.59 -14.65
C ALA A 328 -16.74 -12.77 -15.61
N LYS A 329 -15.53 -13.34 -15.67
CA LYS A 329 -15.23 -14.53 -16.48
C LYS A 329 -16.10 -15.73 -16.10
N ASN A 330 -16.21 -16.00 -14.80
CA ASN A 330 -17.03 -17.11 -14.30
C ASN A 330 -18.54 -16.90 -14.56
N ILE A 331 -19.03 -15.66 -14.47
CA ILE A 331 -20.42 -15.32 -14.84
C ILE A 331 -20.67 -15.60 -16.32
N MET A 332 -19.68 -15.37 -17.19
CA MET A 332 -19.75 -15.62 -18.62
C MET A 332 -19.46 -17.07 -19.04
N GLY A 333 -19.29 -17.98 -18.05
CA GLY A 333 -19.12 -19.42 -18.28
C GLY A 333 -17.68 -19.91 -18.42
N GLU A 334 -16.68 -19.05 -18.20
CA GLU A 334 -15.27 -19.50 -18.12
C GLU A 334 -14.99 -20.15 -16.75
N ASP A 335 -13.97 -21.02 -16.67
CA ASP A 335 -13.43 -21.56 -15.41
C ASP A 335 -12.18 -20.80 -14.96
N ALA A 336 -12.34 -19.50 -14.65
CA ALA A 336 -11.25 -18.63 -14.26
C ALA A 336 -11.02 -18.67 -12.74
N LYS A 337 -9.73 -18.71 -12.32
CA LYS A 337 -9.31 -18.80 -10.92
C LYS A 337 -8.39 -17.67 -10.52
N MET A 338 -8.52 -17.23 -9.27
CA MET A 338 -7.59 -16.29 -8.65
C MET A 338 -6.25 -16.97 -8.35
N ASP A 339 -5.20 -16.29 -8.72
CA ASP A 339 -3.84 -16.62 -8.30
C ASP A 339 -3.33 -15.48 -7.42
N TYR A 340 -3.06 -15.80 -6.17
CA TYR A 340 -2.56 -14.88 -5.14
C TYR A 340 -1.04 -14.96 -4.95
N SER A 341 -0.33 -15.70 -5.80
CA SER A 341 1.13 -15.78 -5.71
C SER A 341 1.78 -14.45 -6.07
N PHE A 342 2.84 -14.12 -5.34
CA PHE A 342 3.71 -12.99 -5.63
C PHE A 342 2.98 -11.65 -5.80
N VAL A 343 2.02 -11.36 -4.93
CA VAL A 343 1.36 -10.04 -4.89
C VAL A 343 2.35 -9.01 -4.34
N PRO A 344 2.72 -7.98 -5.11
CA PRO A 344 3.62 -6.96 -4.60
C PRO A 344 2.93 -6.07 -3.56
N ASP A 345 3.65 -5.72 -2.52
CA ASP A 345 3.23 -4.76 -1.49
C ASP A 345 4.06 -3.47 -1.58
N HIS A 346 3.51 -2.38 -1.04
CA HIS A 346 4.08 -1.05 -1.18
C HIS A 346 3.71 -0.15 0.00
N ILE A 347 4.66 0.70 0.42
CA ILE A 347 4.48 1.74 1.44
C ILE A 347 5.08 3.04 0.92
N TYR A 348 4.34 4.15 1.05
CA TYR A 348 4.86 5.49 0.82
C TYR A 348 5.73 5.95 1.99
N ILE A 349 6.99 6.25 1.72
CA ILE A 349 7.97 6.79 2.67
C ILE A 349 8.58 8.07 2.06
N PRO A 350 7.80 9.11 1.82
CA PRO A 350 8.30 10.30 1.10
C PRO A 350 9.64 10.81 1.59
N PRO A 351 10.60 11.14 0.68
CA PRO A 351 10.50 11.09 -0.77
C PRO A 351 10.77 9.73 -1.39
N LEU A 352 10.96 8.68 -0.59
CA LEU A 352 11.21 7.32 -1.02
C LEU A 352 9.94 6.48 -1.03
N GLU A 353 10.05 5.29 -1.58
CA GLU A 353 9.03 4.25 -1.59
C GLU A 353 9.64 2.94 -1.10
N ALA A 354 8.88 2.17 -0.32
CA ALA A 354 9.26 0.80 0.04
C ALA A 354 8.36 -0.19 -0.71
N THR A 355 8.95 -1.24 -1.26
CA THR A 355 8.25 -2.29 -1.99
C THR A 355 8.77 -3.67 -1.64
N SER A 356 7.89 -4.66 -1.69
CA SER A 356 8.20 -6.04 -1.33
C SER A 356 7.38 -7.00 -2.18
N VAL A 357 7.99 -8.09 -2.65
CA VAL A 357 7.29 -9.19 -3.32
C VAL A 357 8.05 -10.51 -3.11
N GLY A 358 7.33 -11.60 -2.90
CA GLY A 358 7.90 -12.93 -2.64
C GLY A 358 8.29 -13.11 -1.20
N LEU A 359 9.23 -14.04 -0.95
CA LEU A 359 9.65 -14.42 0.39
C LEU A 359 10.63 -13.40 0.98
N THR A 360 10.47 -13.09 2.26
CA THR A 360 11.49 -12.43 3.07
C THR A 360 12.70 -13.37 3.28
N GLU A 361 13.82 -12.82 3.74
CA GLU A 361 14.99 -13.65 4.08
C GLU A 361 14.63 -14.73 5.11
N ALA A 362 13.88 -14.37 6.15
CA ALA A 362 13.48 -15.32 7.18
C ALA A 362 12.64 -16.46 6.62
N GLU A 363 11.61 -16.16 5.81
CA GLU A 363 10.77 -17.16 5.15
C GLU A 363 11.56 -17.98 4.13
N GLY A 364 12.50 -17.37 3.42
CA GLY A 364 13.40 -18.06 2.50
C GLY A 364 14.29 -19.08 3.23
N ARG A 365 14.89 -18.66 4.34
CA ARG A 365 15.73 -19.57 5.17
C ARG A 365 14.91 -20.69 5.81
N GLU A 366 13.73 -20.39 6.31
CA GLU A 366 12.83 -21.41 6.87
C GLU A 366 12.46 -22.48 5.83
N LYS A 367 12.16 -22.06 4.61
CA LYS A 367 11.65 -22.97 3.55
C LYS A 367 12.75 -23.71 2.77
N TYR A 368 13.89 -23.05 2.52
CA TYR A 368 14.94 -23.56 1.63
C TYR A 368 16.26 -23.87 2.36
N GLY A 369 16.38 -23.53 3.65
CA GLY A 369 17.63 -23.62 4.40
C GLY A 369 18.53 -22.43 4.09
N ASP A 370 19.69 -22.69 3.48
CA ASP A 370 20.56 -21.59 3.04
C ASP A 370 19.96 -20.84 1.85
N VAL A 371 19.99 -19.53 1.92
CA VAL A 371 19.64 -18.63 0.81
C VAL A 371 20.80 -17.70 0.54
N VAL A 372 20.93 -17.28 -0.73
CA VAL A 372 21.88 -16.26 -1.14
C VAL A 372 21.18 -14.92 -1.16
N LEU A 373 21.85 -13.91 -0.61
CA LEU A 373 21.36 -12.54 -0.60
C LEU A 373 22.10 -11.70 -1.63
N ILE A 374 21.35 -11.02 -2.47
CA ILE A 374 21.83 -9.96 -3.33
C ILE A 374 21.33 -8.64 -2.73
N GLN A 375 22.17 -7.97 -1.97
CA GLN A 375 21.77 -6.79 -1.21
C GLN A 375 22.78 -5.67 -1.38
N VAL A 376 22.28 -4.50 -1.76
CA VAL A 376 23.10 -3.29 -1.83
C VAL A 376 22.36 -2.16 -1.16
N PRO A 377 22.92 -1.54 -0.15
CA PRO A 377 22.47 -0.25 0.33
C PRO A 377 22.83 0.81 -0.71
N TRP A 378 21.96 1.77 -0.85
CA TRP A 378 22.20 2.96 -1.63
C TRP A 378 22.78 4.02 -0.71
N GLY A 379 24.07 4.27 -0.80
CA GLY A 379 24.70 5.24 0.08
C GLY A 379 26.20 5.42 -0.15
N PRO A 380 26.79 6.44 0.43
CA PRO A 380 28.24 6.58 0.40
C PRO A 380 28.89 5.32 0.94
N LYS A 381 30.05 4.99 0.42
CA LYS A 381 30.85 3.86 0.93
C LYS A 381 30.96 4.00 2.45
N PRO A 382 30.64 2.96 3.23
CA PRO A 382 30.84 3.04 4.67
C PRO A 382 32.34 3.17 4.96
N LYS A 383 32.64 4.11 5.82
CA LYS A 383 33.97 4.26 6.39
C LYS A 383 34.00 3.61 7.76
N ASP A 384 35.13 3.04 8.13
CA ASP A 384 35.38 2.63 9.50
C ASP A 384 35.34 3.89 10.40
N PRO A 385 34.44 3.97 11.40
CA PRO A 385 34.32 5.13 12.24
C PRO A 385 35.56 5.41 13.11
N LYS A 386 36.50 4.43 13.24
CA LYS A 386 37.73 4.57 14.02
C LYS A 386 38.89 5.03 13.16
N THR A 387 38.97 4.65 11.93
CA THR A 387 40.11 4.95 11.02
C THR A 387 39.78 5.96 9.96
N GLU A 388 38.48 6.26 9.74
CA GLU A 388 37.94 7.04 8.62
C GLU A 388 38.30 6.47 7.24
N GLU A 389 38.86 5.27 7.19
CA GLU A 389 39.16 4.55 5.97
C GLU A 389 37.97 3.76 5.48
N TYR A 390 37.88 3.54 4.16
CA TYR A 390 36.85 2.67 3.59
C TYR A 390 37.10 1.21 4.00
N TYR A 391 36.02 0.49 4.34
CA TYR A 391 36.14 -0.94 4.64
C TYR A 391 36.85 -1.72 3.51
N PRO A 392 37.81 -2.59 3.85
CA PRO A 392 38.54 -3.39 2.86
C PRO A 392 37.60 -4.19 1.95
N GLY A 393 37.88 -4.21 0.66
CA GLY A 393 37.05 -4.88 -0.34
C GLY A 393 35.97 -4.02 -1.00
N PHE A 394 35.69 -2.85 -0.47
CA PHE A 394 34.78 -1.88 -1.09
C PHE A 394 35.44 -1.18 -2.30
N GLU A 395 36.73 -1.04 -2.28
CA GLU A 395 37.51 -0.34 -3.30
C GLU A 395 37.49 -1.04 -4.65
N ASN A 396 37.41 -2.39 -4.64
CA ASN A 396 37.62 -3.23 -5.84
C ASN A 396 36.35 -3.94 -6.34
N GLN A 397 35.18 -3.72 -5.74
CA GLN A 397 33.99 -4.45 -6.16
C GLN A 397 33.38 -3.96 -7.48
N GLY A 398 34.07 -3.09 -8.19
CA GLY A 398 33.77 -2.78 -9.58
C GLY A 398 32.30 -2.42 -9.88
N LEU A 399 31.60 -1.85 -8.91
CA LEU A 399 30.21 -1.41 -9.04
C LEU A 399 30.16 0.04 -9.54
N PRO A 400 30.63 0.32 -10.79
CA PRO A 400 30.69 1.69 -11.30
C PRO A 400 29.31 2.32 -11.40
N VAL A 401 28.27 1.49 -11.35
CA VAL A 401 26.91 1.91 -11.63
C VAL A 401 26.15 2.28 -10.37
N CYS A 402 26.29 1.52 -9.29
CA CYS A 402 25.76 1.93 -8.00
C CYS A 402 26.34 3.29 -7.58
N GLY A 403 27.61 3.56 -7.88
CA GLY A 403 28.25 4.85 -7.60
C GLY A 403 27.61 6.04 -8.33
N ARG A 404 27.12 5.87 -9.56
CA ARG A 404 26.49 6.97 -10.31
C ARG A 404 25.06 7.25 -9.86
N MET A 405 24.27 6.25 -9.53
CA MET A 405 22.95 6.46 -8.94
C MET A 405 23.06 7.04 -7.53
N HIS A 406 24.04 6.66 -6.76
CA HIS A 406 24.40 7.35 -5.52
C HIS A 406 24.65 8.83 -5.73
N THR A 407 25.33 9.21 -6.79
CA THR A 407 25.64 10.61 -7.10
C THR A 407 24.36 11.41 -7.37
N LEU A 408 23.41 10.84 -8.12
CA LEU A 408 22.12 11.48 -8.36
C LEU A 408 21.26 11.54 -7.08
N ASN A 409 21.19 10.45 -6.32
CA ASN A 409 20.49 10.46 -5.04
C ASN A 409 21.16 11.39 -4.01
N LEU A 410 22.47 11.45 -3.96
CA LEU A 410 23.20 12.44 -3.17
C LEU A 410 22.91 13.87 -3.60
N LEU A 411 22.82 14.14 -4.91
CA LEU A 411 22.51 15.44 -5.46
C LEU A 411 21.06 15.85 -5.17
N PHE A 412 20.11 14.94 -5.33
CA PHE A 412 18.69 15.26 -5.20
C PHE A 412 18.17 15.13 -3.77
N TYR A 413 18.60 14.12 -3.02
CA TYR A 413 18.03 13.80 -1.71
C TYR A 413 18.89 14.24 -0.51
N GLY A 414 20.10 14.73 -0.77
CA GLY A 414 21.03 15.12 0.31
C GLY A 414 21.52 13.93 1.14
N GLN A 415 22.25 14.22 2.20
CA GLN A 415 22.96 13.22 2.99
C GLN A 415 22.10 12.00 3.37
N ASN A 416 22.60 10.79 3.08
CA ASN A 416 22.23 9.51 3.66
C ASN A 416 20.76 9.03 3.55
N ARG A 417 20.00 9.46 2.55
CA ARG A 417 18.72 8.86 2.20
C ARG A 417 18.83 7.92 1.02
N ASN A 418 19.78 7.06 1.16
CA ASN A 418 20.08 6.07 0.16
C ASN A 418 19.14 4.90 0.42
N GLY A 419 18.61 4.32 -0.60
CA GLY A 419 17.72 3.19 -0.46
C GLY A 419 18.44 1.90 -0.09
N LEU A 420 17.70 0.82 -0.20
CA LEU A 420 18.15 -0.55 -0.04
C LEU A 420 17.49 -1.40 -1.13
N VAL A 421 18.27 -2.21 -1.83
CA VAL A 421 17.76 -3.31 -2.67
C VAL A 421 18.21 -4.63 -2.08
N LYS A 422 17.30 -5.59 -2.03
CA LYS A 422 17.56 -6.93 -1.52
C LYS A 422 16.80 -7.96 -2.35
N ALA A 423 17.50 -8.94 -2.89
CA ALA A 423 16.91 -10.12 -3.49
C ALA A 423 17.31 -11.37 -2.72
N ILE A 424 16.39 -12.30 -2.61
CA ILE A 424 16.55 -13.60 -1.99
C ILE A 424 16.62 -14.63 -3.11
N VAL A 425 17.65 -15.47 -3.09
CA VAL A 425 17.92 -16.45 -4.15
C VAL A 425 18.13 -17.85 -3.53
N ASP A 426 17.53 -18.85 -4.14
CA ASP A 426 17.85 -20.26 -3.84
C ASP A 426 19.21 -20.63 -4.47
N PRO A 427 20.23 -21.00 -3.67
CA PRO A 427 21.56 -21.29 -4.19
C PRO A 427 21.60 -22.51 -5.13
N LYS A 428 20.68 -23.45 -4.99
CA LYS A 428 20.64 -24.68 -5.79
C LYS A 428 20.03 -24.48 -7.17
N SER A 429 18.82 -23.92 -7.20
CA SER A 429 18.10 -23.67 -8.46
C SER A 429 18.48 -22.35 -9.11
N ARG A 430 19.17 -21.46 -8.39
CA ARG A 430 19.52 -20.09 -8.77
C ARG A 430 18.28 -19.21 -9.05
N LYS A 431 17.09 -19.64 -8.60
CA LYS A 431 15.84 -18.91 -8.76
C LYS A 431 15.70 -17.82 -7.72
N TYR A 432 15.13 -16.69 -8.13
CA TYR A 432 14.69 -15.69 -7.19
C TYR A 432 13.50 -16.19 -6.37
N LEU A 433 13.52 -15.90 -5.08
CA LEU A 433 12.47 -16.21 -4.12
C LEU A 433 11.72 -14.98 -3.63
N GLY A 434 12.39 -13.82 -3.64
CA GLY A 434 11.81 -12.56 -3.20
C GLY A 434 12.66 -11.37 -3.59
N PHE A 435 12.00 -10.21 -3.69
CA PHE A 435 12.60 -8.91 -3.94
C PHE A 435 12.05 -7.89 -2.95
N HIS A 436 12.93 -7.08 -2.40
CA HIS A 436 12.60 -6.03 -1.43
C HIS A 436 13.42 -4.78 -1.74
N SER A 437 12.81 -3.62 -1.65
CA SER A 437 13.52 -2.37 -1.92
C SER A 437 12.93 -1.20 -1.14
N VAL A 438 13.80 -0.28 -0.75
CA VAL A 438 13.43 1.10 -0.38
C VAL A 438 14.24 2.02 -1.27
N GLY A 439 13.59 2.89 -2.03
CA GLY A 439 14.28 3.80 -2.92
C GLY A 439 13.34 4.56 -3.82
N ASP A 440 13.91 5.45 -4.62
CA ASP A 440 13.18 6.14 -5.67
C ASP A 440 12.89 5.17 -6.82
N GLY A 441 11.65 5.19 -7.33
CA GLY A 441 11.22 4.32 -8.43
C GLY A 441 11.06 2.84 -8.07
N ALA A 442 11.22 2.44 -6.80
CA ALA A 442 11.08 1.07 -6.35
C ALA A 442 9.75 0.45 -6.80
N LYS A 443 8.65 1.19 -6.70
CA LYS A 443 7.30 0.78 -7.11
C LYS A 443 7.21 0.35 -8.58
N THR A 444 7.93 1.03 -9.47
CA THR A 444 7.86 0.77 -10.91
C THR A 444 8.47 -0.57 -11.29
N ALA A 445 9.61 -0.93 -10.70
CA ALA A 445 10.30 -2.19 -10.96
C ALA A 445 9.50 -3.42 -10.50
N PHE A 446 8.79 -3.32 -9.39
CA PHE A 446 8.17 -4.47 -8.75
C PHE A 446 6.99 -5.07 -9.51
N GLN A 447 6.45 -4.38 -10.50
CA GLN A 447 5.42 -4.94 -11.38
C GLN A 447 5.96 -6.09 -12.23
N TYR A 448 7.14 -5.93 -12.85
CA TYR A 448 7.76 -7.00 -13.63
C TYR A 448 8.44 -8.04 -12.73
N LEU A 449 9.04 -7.65 -11.60
CA LEU A 449 9.66 -8.57 -10.65
C LEU A 449 8.66 -9.59 -10.09
N SER A 450 7.43 -9.16 -9.81
CA SER A 450 6.32 -10.06 -9.46
C SER A 450 6.08 -11.14 -10.53
N TYR A 451 6.09 -10.74 -11.81
CA TYR A 451 5.93 -11.68 -12.91
C TYR A 451 7.14 -12.63 -13.05
N LEU A 452 8.36 -12.12 -12.92
CA LEU A 452 9.58 -12.93 -12.98
C LEU A 452 9.63 -14.00 -11.88
N LEU A 453 9.20 -13.67 -10.66
CA LEU A 453 9.04 -14.66 -9.58
C LEU A 453 8.04 -15.75 -9.96
N LYS A 454 6.91 -15.36 -10.55
CA LYS A 454 5.86 -16.29 -10.95
C LYS A 454 6.31 -17.32 -11.99
N ILE A 455 7.16 -16.91 -12.94
CA ILE A 455 7.70 -17.82 -13.96
C ILE A 455 8.99 -18.53 -13.50
N GLY A 456 9.43 -18.33 -12.26
CA GLY A 456 10.60 -18.97 -11.68
C GLY A 456 11.92 -18.51 -12.29
N TRP A 457 12.04 -17.20 -12.56
CA TRP A 457 13.22 -16.59 -13.17
C TRP A 457 14.48 -16.80 -12.34
N THR A 458 15.62 -17.01 -13.01
CA THR A 458 16.91 -17.23 -12.37
C THR A 458 17.83 -16.03 -12.45
N VAL A 459 18.88 -16.02 -11.61
CA VAL A 459 19.95 -15.02 -11.63
C VAL A 459 20.60 -14.93 -13.03
N ASP A 460 20.83 -16.08 -13.67
CA ASP A 460 21.46 -16.13 -15.00
C ASP A 460 20.57 -15.52 -16.08
N GLN A 461 19.27 -15.77 -16.00
CA GLN A 461 18.31 -15.14 -16.91
C GLN A 461 18.21 -13.62 -16.69
N MET A 462 18.20 -13.19 -15.41
CA MET A 462 18.17 -11.76 -15.07
C MET A 462 19.42 -11.04 -15.59
N ALA A 463 20.59 -11.68 -15.50
CA ALA A 463 21.86 -11.13 -15.97
C ALA A 463 21.87 -10.84 -17.48
N ASN A 464 21.04 -11.52 -18.26
CA ASN A 464 20.92 -11.36 -19.71
C ASN A 464 19.87 -10.32 -20.15
N LEU A 465 19.15 -9.69 -19.22
CA LEU A 465 18.23 -8.60 -19.57
C LEU A 465 18.98 -7.35 -19.98
N HIS A 466 18.36 -6.58 -20.87
CA HIS A 466 18.79 -5.23 -21.17
C HIS A 466 18.12 -4.26 -20.20
N GLU A 467 18.90 -3.35 -19.65
CA GLU A 467 18.41 -2.30 -18.74
C GLU A 467 18.38 -0.94 -19.42
N ILE A 468 17.49 -0.08 -18.95
CA ILE A 468 17.50 1.34 -19.22
C ILE A 468 18.40 2.01 -18.17
N PHE A 469 19.46 2.67 -18.59
CA PHE A 469 20.42 3.34 -17.71
C PHE A 469 19.71 4.36 -16.79
N LEU A 470 20.06 4.34 -15.49
CA LEU A 470 19.57 5.18 -14.40
C LEU A 470 18.18 4.87 -13.84
N ASN A 471 17.66 3.64 -14.00
CA ASN A 471 16.43 3.20 -13.35
C ASN A 471 16.65 2.03 -12.38
N ALA A 472 15.58 1.32 -12.00
CA ALA A 472 15.60 0.23 -11.02
C ALA A 472 16.33 -1.06 -11.49
N GLU A 473 17.30 -0.92 -12.37
CA GLU A 473 18.10 -2.00 -12.97
C GLU A 473 19.13 -2.64 -12.02
N HIS A 474 19.17 -2.20 -10.77
CA HIS A 474 20.10 -2.74 -9.77
C HIS A 474 20.05 -4.26 -9.67
N PHE A 475 18.86 -4.83 -9.73
CA PHE A 475 18.73 -6.29 -9.72
C PHE A 475 19.35 -6.93 -10.95
N ILE A 476 19.27 -6.32 -12.13
CA ILE A 476 19.88 -6.83 -13.36
C ILE A 476 21.40 -6.77 -13.25
N GLN A 477 21.96 -5.66 -12.83
CA GLN A 477 23.40 -5.48 -12.73
C GLN A 477 24.04 -6.34 -11.65
N LEU A 478 23.41 -6.39 -10.47
CA LEU A 478 23.87 -7.28 -9.40
C LEU A 478 23.79 -8.74 -9.83
N SER A 479 22.78 -9.10 -10.61
CA SER A 479 22.66 -10.45 -11.16
C SER A 479 23.81 -10.81 -12.10
N ARG A 480 24.30 -9.88 -12.90
CA ARG A 480 25.48 -10.10 -13.75
C ARG A 480 26.74 -10.44 -12.96
N LEU A 481 26.94 -9.80 -11.80
CA LEU A 481 28.05 -10.11 -10.90
C LEU A 481 27.94 -11.48 -10.27
N VAL A 482 26.71 -11.88 -9.94
CA VAL A 482 26.43 -13.14 -9.28
C VAL A 482 26.36 -14.30 -10.27
N ALA A 483 25.88 -14.08 -11.49
CA ALA A 483 25.77 -15.09 -12.54
C ALA A 483 27.11 -15.74 -12.91
N GLY A 484 28.21 -14.99 -12.84
CA GLY A 484 29.57 -15.51 -13.08
C GLY A 484 30.09 -16.45 -11.99
N GLN A 485 29.45 -16.55 -10.85
CA GLN A 485 29.87 -17.43 -9.75
C GLN A 485 29.40 -18.86 -9.99
N LYS A 486 30.35 -19.83 -9.97
CA LYS A 486 30.02 -21.25 -10.16
C LYS A 486 29.17 -21.81 -9.02
N GLU A 487 29.44 -21.39 -7.79
CA GLU A 487 28.67 -21.71 -6.61
C GLU A 487 28.18 -20.43 -5.93
N LEU A 488 26.89 -20.33 -5.72
CA LEU A 488 26.32 -19.24 -4.95
C LEU A 488 26.41 -19.56 -3.46
N LYS A 489 27.25 -18.86 -2.73
CA LYS A 489 27.42 -18.99 -1.27
C LYS A 489 27.30 -17.62 -0.60
N GLY A 490 26.51 -17.57 0.46
CA GLY A 490 26.42 -16.48 1.42
C GLY A 490 26.07 -15.13 0.82
N PHE A 491 27.04 -14.35 0.46
CA PHE A 491 26.89 -12.96 0.02
C PHE A 491 27.48 -12.70 -1.35
N ALA A 492 26.68 -12.19 -2.24
CA ALA A 492 27.18 -11.63 -3.48
C ALA A 492 27.61 -10.14 -3.34
N ALA A 493 26.96 -9.41 -2.45
CA ALA A 493 27.35 -8.06 -2.08
C ALA A 493 26.67 -7.68 -0.76
N GLN A 494 27.42 -7.62 0.33
CA GLN A 494 26.97 -7.11 1.61
C GLN A 494 27.65 -5.80 1.92
N VAL A 495 26.86 -4.80 2.26
CA VAL A 495 27.36 -3.62 2.94
C VAL A 495 26.60 -3.48 4.23
N TYR A 496 27.32 -3.64 5.33
CA TYR A 496 26.79 -3.31 6.64
C TYR A 496 26.72 -1.80 6.80
N LEU A 497 25.56 -1.32 7.17
CA LEU A 497 25.47 -0.04 7.85
C LEU A 497 25.58 -0.38 9.34
N GLU A 498 26.68 -0.01 9.98
CA GLU A 498 26.78 -0.06 11.41
C GLU A 498 25.78 0.88 12.07
N ASP A 499 25.40 0.57 13.31
CA ASP A 499 24.30 1.18 14.07
C ASP A 499 24.47 2.67 14.45
N ASP A 500 25.50 3.35 13.96
CA ASP A 500 25.87 4.71 14.34
C ASP A 500 25.65 5.75 13.22
N PHE A 501 24.39 5.90 12.78
CA PHE A 501 23.99 7.09 12.04
C PHE A 501 22.75 7.74 12.64
#